data_e5c9e1e7d0a0f3d127f5cd29f6aa13be
#
_entry.id   e5c9e1e7d0a0f3d127f5cd29f6aa13be
#
_cell.length_a   1.000
_cell.length_b   1.000
_cell.length_c   1.000
_cell.angle_alpha   90.00
_cell.angle_beta   90.00
_cell.angle_gamma   90.00
#
_symmetry.space_group_name_H-M   'P 1'
#
loop_
_entity.id
_entity.type
_entity.pdbx_description
1 polymer ?
#
loop_
_entity_poly.entity_id
_entity_poly.type
_entity_poly.pdbx_seq_one_letter_code
_entity_poly.pdbx_strand_id
1 'polypeptide(L)'
;LSRRRQRQMCIRDSCTAQGTKHGIKLSACYTFKGLKKIETDTLEAGDIIAVAGVEGIAIGDTISDNNTPEPLPRIIIDEPTVAMLFYVNDSPFAGKEGKYLTSRHLSERLQKEILGNVSLNVTETDRTDVFEVQGRGELQMAVLIETMRREGYEFMVSKPRVITQEIDGKIMEPMEKVFLD
;
A
#
# COMPACT_ATOMS: atom_id res chain seq x y z
N LEU A 1 -21.09 28.76 34.30
CA LEU A 1 -20.00 29.03 33.34
C LEU A 1 -19.68 27.76 32.61
N SER A 2 -20.39 27.55 31.48
CA SER A 2 -20.20 26.43 30.56
C SER A 2 -18.87 26.61 29.84
N ARG A 3 -17.85 25.84 30.20
CA ARG A 3 -16.65 25.68 29.36
C ARG A 3 -17.07 24.88 28.11
N ARG A 4 -17.40 25.58 27.02
CA ARG A 4 -17.36 25.01 25.69
C ARG A 4 -15.92 24.51 25.49
N ARG A 5 -15.70 23.20 25.58
CA ARG A 5 -14.51 22.57 25.03
C ARG A 5 -14.56 22.82 23.52
N GLN A 6 -13.82 23.80 23.07
CA GLN A 6 -13.47 23.89 21.66
C GLN A 6 -12.75 22.58 21.33
N ARG A 7 -13.39 21.75 20.49
CA ARG A 7 -12.69 20.68 19.81
C ARG A 7 -11.60 21.35 18.97
N GLN A 8 -10.39 21.41 19.51
CA GLN A 8 -9.24 21.77 18.71
C GLN A 8 -9.05 20.63 17.71
N MET A 9 -9.55 20.82 16.49
CA MET A 9 -9.15 20.00 15.37
C MET A 9 -7.66 20.22 15.21
N CYS A 10 -6.86 19.24 15.64
CA CYS A 10 -5.41 19.33 15.57
C CYS A 10 -5.01 19.43 14.09
N ILE A 11 -4.51 20.62 13.72
CA ILE A 11 -3.80 20.82 12.46
C ILE A 11 -2.42 20.21 12.69
N ARG A 12 -2.02 19.27 11.85
CA ARG A 12 -0.73 18.59 11.95
C ARG A 12 -0.02 18.63 10.62
N ASP A 13 1.27 18.51 10.65
CA ASP A 13 2.10 18.39 9.45
C ASP A 13 2.44 16.94 9.18
N SER A 14 2.50 16.54 7.93
CA SER A 14 3.04 15.23 7.55
C SER A 14 4.35 15.40 6.82
N CYS A 15 5.35 14.64 7.24
CA CYS A 15 6.63 14.54 6.55
C CYS A 15 6.60 13.31 5.64
N THR A 16 6.53 13.55 4.33
CA THR A 16 6.54 12.52 3.29
C THR A 16 7.92 12.43 2.63
N ALA A 17 8.16 11.39 1.81
CA ALA A 17 9.38 11.32 0.98
C ALA A 17 9.54 12.49 0.01
N GLN A 18 8.45 13.15 -0.34
CA GLN A 18 8.41 14.28 -1.29
C GLN A 18 8.51 15.65 -0.60
N GLY A 19 8.62 15.69 0.73
CA GLY A 19 8.70 16.90 1.53
C GLY A 19 7.65 16.98 2.63
N THR A 20 7.64 18.08 3.37
CA THR A 20 6.68 18.32 4.45
C THR A 20 5.40 18.93 3.88
N LYS A 21 4.25 18.29 4.13
CA LYS A 21 2.93 18.87 3.88
C LYS A 21 2.43 19.52 5.16
N HIS A 22 2.12 20.80 5.12
CA HIS A 22 1.62 21.56 6.25
C HIS A 22 0.09 21.60 6.29
N GLY A 23 -0.45 21.67 7.50
CA GLY A 23 -1.87 21.96 7.71
C GLY A 23 -2.82 20.78 7.50
N ILE A 24 -2.42 19.55 7.78
CA ILE A 24 -3.29 18.38 7.69
C ILE A 24 -4.32 18.38 8.83
N LYS A 25 -5.60 18.34 8.47
CA LYS A 25 -6.71 18.19 9.42
C LYS A 25 -7.02 16.71 9.65
N LEU A 26 -6.85 16.26 10.90
CA LEU A 26 -7.37 14.97 11.33
C LEU A 26 -8.86 15.09 11.60
N SER A 27 -9.69 14.29 10.93
CA SER A 27 -11.14 14.28 11.16
C SER A 27 -11.53 13.48 12.39
N ALA A 28 -10.81 12.40 12.71
CA ALA A 28 -11.02 11.59 13.90
C ALA A 28 -9.75 10.82 14.27
N CYS A 29 -9.57 10.58 15.57
CA CYS A 29 -8.54 9.72 16.12
C CYS A 29 -9.18 8.56 16.89
N TYR A 30 -8.58 7.38 16.77
CA TYR A 30 -9.08 6.18 17.41
C TYR A 30 -7.96 5.43 18.10
N THR A 31 -8.26 4.85 19.25
CA THR A 31 -7.40 3.88 19.93
C THR A 31 -8.04 2.49 19.90
N PHE A 32 -7.27 1.47 20.22
CA PHE A 32 -7.72 0.09 20.23
C PHE A 32 -7.80 -0.44 21.67
N LYS A 33 -8.97 -0.99 22.05
CA LYS A 33 -9.14 -1.79 23.27
C LYS A 33 -9.48 -3.22 22.88
N GLY A 34 -8.47 -4.08 22.87
CA GLY A 34 -8.55 -5.39 22.25
C GLY A 34 -8.81 -5.26 20.74
N LEU A 35 -9.88 -5.86 20.23
CA LEU A 35 -10.28 -5.78 18.81
C LEU A 35 -11.22 -4.61 18.48
N LYS A 36 -11.63 -3.84 19.49
CA LYS A 36 -12.57 -2.73 19.27
C LYS A 36 -11.82 -1.41 19.07
N LYS A 37 -12.23 -0.70 18.02
CA LYS A 37 -11.80 0.65 17.69
C LYS A 37 -12.67 1.65 18.45
N ILE A 38 -12.07 2.52 19.26
CA ILE A 38 -12.76 3.50 20.10
C ILE A 38 -12.25 4.89 19.74
N GLU A 39 -13.18 5.80 19.45
CA GLU A 39 -12.84 7.20 19.21
C GLU A 39 -12.33 7.86 20.50
N THR A 40 -11.26 8.62 20.39
CA THR A 40 -10.62 9.30 21.52
C THR A 40 -10.09 10.67 21.13
N ASP A 41 -10.14 11.59 22.08
CA ASP A 41 -9.57 12.93 21.93
C ASP A 41 -8.16 13.03 22.56
N THR A 42 -7.71 12.00 23.27
CA THR A 42 -6.43 11.98 23.98
C THR A 42 -5.65 10.73 23.64
N LEU A 43 -4.37 10.89 23.35
CA LEU A 43 -3.44 9.84 23.00
C LEU A 43 -2.19 9.97 23.85
N GLU A 44 -1.60 8.85 24.25
CA GLU A 44 -0.36 8.80 25.00
C GLU A 44 0.80 8.26 24.14
N ALA A 45 2.02 8.64 24.51
CA ALA A 45 3.21 8.15 23.83
C ALA A 45 3.33 6.61 23.97
N GLY A 46 3.48 5.91 22.86
CA GLY A 46 3.51 4.44 22.82
C GLY A 46 2.20 3.79 22.37
N ASP A 47 1.10 4.56 22.26
CA ASP A 47 -0.17 4.04 21.78
C ASP A 47 -0.15 3.73 20.29
N ILE A 48 -0.84 2.63 19.92
CA ILE A 48 -1.18 2.33 18.52
C ILE A 48 -2.52 3.00 18.22
N ILE A 49 -2.52 3.87 17.21
CA ILE A 49 -3.67 4.69 16.87
C ILE A 49 -4.09 4.52 15.42
N ALA A 50 -5.36 4.78 15.13
CA ALA A 50 -5.82 4.98 13.77
C ALA A 50 -6.32 6.41 13.60
N VAL A 51 -5.88 7.07 12.53
CA VAL A 51 -6.29 8.44 12.19
C VAL A 51 -7.11 8.45 10.91
N ALA A 52 -8.05 9.37 10.81
CA ALA A 52 -8.87 9.57 9.63
C ALA A 52 -8.76 11.01 9.14
N GLY A 53 -9.04 11.24 7.84
CA GLY A 53 -9.04 12.57 7.23
C GLY A 53 -7.69 13.00 6.67
N VAL A 54 -6.75 12.09 6.51
CA VAL A 54 -5.44 12.38 5.92
C VAL A 54 -5.35 11.78 4.53
N GLU A 55 -5.17 12.62 3.53
CA GLU A 55 -5.01 12.21 2.14
C GLU A 55 -3.53 12.21 1.73
N GLY A 56 -3.15 11.22 0.93
CA GLY A 56 -1.82 11.14 0.33
C GLY A 56 -0.69 10.80 1.31
N ILE A 57 -1.00 10.11 2.41
CA ILE A 57 -0.01 9.49 3.30
C ILE A 57 0.35 8.11 2.80
N ALA A 58 1.63 7.82 2.80
CA ALA A 58 2.19 6.49 2.53
C ALA A 58 2.70 5.84 3.82
N ILE A 59 2.87 4.51 3.78
CA ILE A 59 3.50 3.77 4.88
C ILE A 59 4.95 4.25 5.05
N GLY A 60 5.34 4.54 6.30
CA GLY A 60 6.65 5.10 6.64
C GLY A 60 6.67 6.63 6.71
N ASP A 61 5.57 7.32 6.41
CA ASP A 61 5.47 8.77 6.62
C ASP A 61 5.26 9.09 8.10
N THR A 62 5.82 10.21 8.53
CA THR A 62 5.69 10.71 9.90
C THR A 62 4.66 11.82 9.96
N ILE A 63 3.73 11.73 10.91
CA ILE A 63 2.81 12.83 11.27
C ILE A 63 3.35 13.50 12.52
N SER A 64 3.68 14.78 12.44
CA SER A 64 4.24 15.55 13.54
C SER A 64 3.36 16.75 13.91
N ASP A 65 3.67 17.40 15.03
CA ASP A 65 3.08 18.68 15.39
C ASP A 65 3.66 19.80 14.54
N ASN A 66 2.87 20.85 14.27
CA ASN A 66 3.30 22.01 13.48
C ASN A 66 4.48 22.78 14.09
N ASN A 67 4.68 22.67 15.40
CA ASN A 67 5.69 23.45 16.11
C ASN A 67 7.10 22.84 16.02
N THR A 68 7.19 21.52 15.86
CA THR A 68 8.46 20.76 15.81
C THR A 68 8.35 19.62 14.83
N PRO A 69 8.41 19.89 13.52
CA PRO A 69 8.36 18.84 12.52
C PRO A 69 9.69 18.07 12.48
N GLU A 70 9.81 17.02 13.27
CA GLU A 70 10.93 16.09 13.22
C GLU A 70 10.51 14.80 12.54
N PRO A 71 10.90 14.57 11.25
CA PRO A 71 10.63 13.32 10.58
C PRO A 71 11.50 12.20 11.15
N LEU A 72 10.87 11.08 11.45
CA LEU A 72 11.61 9.85 11.77
C LEU A 72 12.29 9.29 10.50
N PRO A 73 13.45 8.64 10.64
CA PRO A 73 14.11 8.00 9.50
C PRO A 73 13.17 6.93 8.89
N ARG A 74 13.02 6.98 7.58
CA ARG A 74 12.21 5.99 6.87
C ARG A 74 12.85 4.61 6.92
N ILE A 75 12.02 3.60 7.11
CA ILE A 75 12.45 2.21 6.95
C ILE A 75 12.64 1.97 5.45
N ILE A 76 13.85 1.57 5.06
CA ILE A 76 14.17 1.17 3.69
C ILE A 76 13.57 -0.22 3.48
N ILE A 77 12.74 -0.36 2.47
CA ILE A 77 12.15 -1.63 2.07
C ILE A 77 12.89 -2.10 0.82
N ASP A 78 13.28 -3.37 0.82
CA ASP A 78 13.96 -3.95 -0.34
C ASP A 78 13.07 -3.89 -1.58
N GLU A 79 13.70 -3.65 -2.72
CA GLU A 79 13.04 -3.59 -4.00
C GLU A 79 12.44 -4.95 -4.40
N PRO A 80 11.37 -4.94 -5.21
CA PRO A 80 10.75 -6.16 -5.68
C PRO A 80 11.71 -6.94 -6.60
N THR A 81 11.69 -8.26 -6.50
CA THR A 81 12.58 -9.16 -7.24
C THR A 81 11.87 -9.95 -8.34
N VAL A 82 10.55 -10.05 -8.28
CA VAL A 82 9.73 -10.82 -9.22
C VAL A 82 8.61 -9.95 -9.78
N ALA A 83 8.39 -10.05 -11.08
CA ALA A 83 7.29 -9.39 -11.79
C ALA A 83 6.37 -10.40 -12.46
N MET A 84 5.08 -10.12 -12.46
CA MET A 84 4.05 -10.84 -13.22
C MET A 84 3.15 -9.85 -13.93
N LEU A 85 2.64 -10.23 -15.09
CA LEU A 85 1.62 -9.46 -15.80
C LEU A 85 0.24 -10.00 -15.40
N PHE A 86 -0.66 -9.10 -15.05
CA PHE A 86 -2.06 -9.36 -14.81
C PHE A 86 -2.85 -8.83 -16.01
N TYR A 87 -3.67 -9.68 -16.62
CA TYR A 87 -4.46 -9.37 -17.81
C TYR A 87 -5.94 -9.45 -17.51
N VAL A 88 -6.70 -8.59 -18.12
CA VAL A 88 -8.14 -8.79 -18.18
C VAL A 88 -8.44 -10.10 -18.92
N ASN A 89 -9.37 -10.90 -18.39
CA ASN A 89 -9.77 -12.14 -19.06
C ASN A 89 -10.64 -11.83 -20.29
N ASP A 90 -10.09 -12.02 -21.47
CA ASP A 90 -10.74 -11.85 -22.76
C ASP A 90 -11.13 -13.19 -23.43
N SER A 91 -11.02 -14.30 -22.68
CA SER A 91 -11.36 -15.63 -23.18
C SER A 91 -12.89 -15.79 -23.36
N PRO A 92 -13.33 -16.74 -24.22
CA PRO A 92 -14.76 -17.06 -24.38
C PRO A 92 -15.45 -17.53 -23.11
N PHE A 93 -14.69 -17.84 -22.07
CA PHE A 93 -15.19 -18.27 -20.76
C PHE A 93 -15.25 -17.16 -19.72
N ALA A 94 -14.89 -15.92 -20.11
CA ALA A 94 -14.93 -14.78 -19.21
C ALA A 94 -16.33 -14.58 -18.61
N GLY A 95 -16.38 -14.27 -17.29
CA GLY A 95 -17.62 -14.01 -16.57
C GLY A 95 -18.33 -15.25 -16.00
N LYS A 96 -17.72 -16.41 -16.05
CA LYS A 96 -18.28 -17.63 -15.47
C LYS A 96 -17.92 -17.82 -13.99
N GLU A 97 -16.74 -17.38 -13.59
CA GLU A 97 -16.21 -17.60 -12.24
C GLU A 97 -16.15 -16.33 -11.39
N GLY A 98 -16.05 -15.14 -12.01
CA GLY A 98 -15.91 -13.87 -11.32
C GLY A 98 -16.95 -12.83 -11.71
N LYS A 99 -17.14 -11.83 -10.83
CA LYS A 99 -18.04 -10.68 -11.05
C LYS A 99 -17.30 -9.48 -11.61
N TYR A 100 -16.01 -9.35 -11.30
CA TYR A 100 -15.17 -8.19 -11.61
C TYR A 100 -14.20 -8.55 -12.75
N LEU A 101 -14.54 -8.13 -13.97
CA LEU A 101 -13.90 -8.55 -15.21
C LEU A 101 -13.19 -7.42 -15.97
N THR A 102 -13.46 -6.16 -15.60
CA THR A 102 -12.97 -5.02 -16.36
C THR A 102 -11.59 -4.57 -15.90
N SER A 103 -10.82 -3.93 -16.81
CA SER A 103 -9.53 -3.32 -16.49
C SER A 103 -9.64 -2.30 -15.36
N ARG A 104 -10.74 -1.57 -15.29
CA ARG A 104 -11.03 -0.62 -14.22
C ARG A 104 -11.11 -1.31 -12.85
N HIS A 105 -11.87 -2.39 -12.74
CA HIS A 105 -11.98 -3.15 -11.49
C HIS A 105 -10.62 -3.70 -11.06
N LEU A 106 -9.84 -4.21 -12.01
CA LEU A 106 -8.52 -4.76 -11.75
C LEU A 106 -7.56 -3.65 -11.27
N SER A 107 -7.53 -2.51 -11.95
CA SER A 107 -6.72 -1.36 -11.58
C SER A 107 -7.08 -0.84 -10.18
N GLU A 108 -8.36 -0.57 -9.90
CA GLU A 108 -8.83 -0.07 -8.60
C GLU A 108 -8.43 -1.03 -7.45
N ARG A 109 -8.55 -2.33 -7.68
CA ARG A 109 -8.17 -3.36 -6.69
C ARG A 109 -6.66 -3.41 -6.45
N LEU A 110 -5.86 -3.37 -7.51
CA LEU A 110 -4.40 -3.36 -7.42
C LEU A 110 -3.89 -2.08 -6.76
N GLN A 111 -4.45 -0.92 -7.09
CA GLN A 111 -4.13 0.34 -6.43
C GLN A 111 -4.46 0.31 -4.92
N LYS A 112 -5.58 -0.30 -4.55
CA LYS A 112 -5.93 -0.49 -3.13
C LYS A 112 -4.93 -1.40 -2.41
N GLU A 113 -4.41 -2.42 -3.07
CA GLU A 113 -3.40 -3.31 -2.49
C GLU A 113 -2.10 -2.58 -2.16
N ILE A 114 -1.62 -1.71 -3.06
CA ILE A 114 -0.40 -0.92 -2.85
C ILE A 114 -0.49 -0.05 -1.59
N LEU A 115 -1.67 0.48 -1.28
CA LEU A 115 -1.84 1.32 -0.09
C LEU A 115 -1.56 0.57 1.22
N GLY A 116 -1.81 -0.74 1.24
CA GLY A 116 -1.58 -1.59 2.41
C GLY A 116 -0.31 -2.43 2.35
N ASN A 117 0.33 -2.53 1.20
CA ASN A 117 1.44 -3.45 0.95
C ASN A 117 2.60 -2.75 0.25
N VAL A 118 3.53 -2.24 1.03
CA VAL A 118 4.69 -1.48 0.55
C VAL A 118 5.70 -2.31 -0.25
N SER A 119 5.63 -3.63 -0.18
CA SER A 119 6.52 -4.52 -0.94
C SER A 119 5.98 -4.88 -2.32
N LEU A 120 4.78 -4.41 -2.66
CA LEU A 120 4.18 -4.51 -3.98
C LEU A 120 4.29 -3.20 -4.73
N ASN A 121 4.63 -3.30 -6.02
CA ASN A 121 4.57 -2.20 -6.97
C ASN A 121 3.69 -2.60 -8.14
N VAL A 122 2.91 -1.68 -8.65
CA VAL A 122 2.05 -1.89 -9.83
C VAL A 122 2.32 -0.78 -10.82
N THR A 123 2.72 -1.17 -12.01
CA THR A 123 2.96 -0.27 -13.13
C THR A 123 1.98 -0.57 -14.26
N GLU A 124 1.43 0.49 -14.82
CA GLU A 124 0.65 0.40 -16.06
C GLU A 124 1.60 0.10 -17.21
N THR A 125 1.15 -0.74 -18.13
CA THR A 125 1.89 -1.04 -19.36
C THR A 125 1.35 -0.19 -20.52
N ASP A 126 1.94 -0.30 -21.70
CA ASP A 126 1.43 0.37 -22.92
C ASP A 126 -0.01 -0.07 -23.28
N ARG A 127 -0.46 -1.17 -22.72
CA ARG A 127 -1.81 -1.70 -22.88
C ARG A 127 -2.65 -1.38 -21.65
N THR A 128 -3.82 -0.82 -21.87
CA THR A 128 -4.77 -0.41 -20.80
C THR A 128 -5.44 -1.59 -20.07
N ASP A 129 -5.32 -2.78 -20.59
CA ASP A 129 -5.88 -4.04 -20.07
C ASP A 129 -4.84 -4.94 -19.38
N VAL A 130 -3.58 -4.46 -19.27
CA VAL A 130 -2.44 -5.20 -18.71
C VAL A 130 -1.72 -4.39 -17.66
N PHE A 131 -1.53 -4.98 -16.49
CA PHE A 131 -0.81 -4.39 -15.37
C PHE A 131 0.40 -5.24 -15.02
N GLU A 132 1.55 -4.61 -14.85
CA GLU A 132 2.72 -5.30 -14.31
C GLU A 132 2.72 -5.17 -12.79
N VAL A 133 2.65 -6.31 -12.11
CA VAL A 133 2.69 -6.40 -10.65
C VAL A 133 4.05 -6.96 -10.25
N GLN A 134 4.77 -6.21 -9.42
CA GLN A 134 6.09 -6.53 -8.95
C GLN A 134 6.04 -6.78 -7.44
N GLY A 135 6.74 -7.81 -6.96
CA GLY A 135 6.79 -8.17 -5.54
C GLY A 135 8.07 -8.91 -5.18
N ARG A 136 8.18 -9.30 -3.91
CA ARG A 136 9.40 -9.92 -3.38
C ARG A 136 9.55 -11.39 -3.75
N GLY A 137 8.48 -12.07 -4.17
CA GLY A 137 8.56 -13.49 -4.49
C GLY A 137 7.25 -14.08 -5.00
N GLU A 138 7.35 -15.30 -5.50
CA GLU A 138 6.20 -16.01 -6.08
C GLU A 138 5.08 -16.27 -5.09
N LEU A 139 5.41 -16.56 -3.83
CA LEU A 139 4.42 -16.81 -2.79
C LEU A 139 3.54 -15.57 -2.54
N GLN A 140 4.14 -14.38 -2.52
CA GLN A 140 3.38 -13.12 -2.37
C GLN A 140 2.40 -12.93 -3.52
N MET A 141 2.84 -13.21 -4.77
CA MET A 141 1.99 -13.16 -5.94
C MET A 141 0.85 -14.19 -5.87
N ALA A 142 1.15 -15.42 -5.46
CA ALA A 142 0.16 -16.47 -5.32
C ALA A 142 -0.91 -16.13 -4.28
N VAL A 143 -0.52 -15.55 -3.13
CA VAL A 143 -1.45 -15.09 -2.10
C VAL A 143 -2.33 -13.96 -2.62
N LEU A 144 -1.77 -12.98 -3.33
CA LEU A 144 -2.53 -11.89 -3.94
C LEU A 144 -3.56 -12.42 -4.95
N ILE A 145 -3.14 -13.28 -5.87
CA ILE A 145 -3.99 -13.89 -6.90
C ILE A 145 -5.15 -14.65 -6.24
N GLU A 146 -4.87 -15.48 -5.25
CA GLU A 146 -5.89 -16.27 -4.56
C GLU A 146 -6.86 -15.39 -3.76
N THR A 147 -6.36 -14.33 -3.11
CA THR A 147 -7.19 -13.36 -2.40
C THR A 147 -8.15 -12.65 -3.36
N MET A 148 -7.64 -12.14 -4.47
CA MET A 148 -8.45 -11.48 -5.49
C MET A 148 -9.48 -12.43 -6.12
N ARG A 149 -9.09 -13.68 -6.37
CA ARG A 149 -10.02 -14.70 -6.86
C ARG A 149 -11.18 -14.94 -5.88
N ARG A 150 -10.90 -15.05 -4.58
CA ARG A 150 -11.92 -15.21 -3.53
C ARG A 150 -12.82 -13.99 -3.39
N GLU A 151 -12.31 -12.80 -3.68
CA GLU A 151 -13.09 -11.56 -3.74
C GLU A 151 -14.02 -11.49 -4.97
N GLY A 152 -13.87 -12.40 -5.93
CA GLY A 152 -14.68 -12.51 -7.15
C GLY A 152 -14.09 -11.78 -8.36
N TYR A 153 -12.80 -11.48 -8.34
CA TYR A 153 -12.10 -11.00 -9.52
C TYR A 153 -11.71 -12.16 -10.43
N GLU A 154 -11.91 -11.98 -11.73
CA GLU A 154 -11.52 -12.93 -12.77
C GLU A 154 -10.55 -12.25 -13.72
N PHE A 155 -9.34 -12.78 -13.79
CA PHE A 155 -8.23 -12.24 -14.58
C PHE A 155 -7.24 -13.35 -14.93
N MET A 156 -6.37 -13.08 -15.88
CA MET A 156 -5.29 -13.98 -16.26
C MET A 156 -3.95 -13.44 -15.76
N VAL A 157 -2.98 -14.33 -15.57
CA VAL A 157 -1.63 -13.97 -15.13
C VAL A 157 -0.57 -14.60 -16.03
N SER A 158 0.56 -13.90 -16.20
CA SER A 158 1.74 -14.47 -16.88
C SER A 158 2.52 -15.39 -15.94
N LYS A 159 3.52 -16.07 -16.48
CA LYS A 159 4.58 -16.68 -15.68
C LYS A 159 5.36 -15.58 -14.95
N PRO A 160 5.82 -15.83 -13.71
CA PRO A 160 6.71 -14.93 -13.01
C PRO A 160 8.03 -14.77 -13.77
N ARG A 161 8.56 -13.56 -13.76
CA ARG A 161 9.88 -13.24 -14.30
C ARG A 161 10.71 -12.55 -13.23
N VAL A 162 12.01 -12.81 -13.22
CA VAL A 162 12.97 -12.13 -12.35
C VAL A 162 13.16 -10.70 -12.87
N ILE A 163 13.19 -9.74 -11.95
CA ILE A 163 13.51 -8.34 -12.25
C ILE A 163 15.03 -8.20 -12.22
N THR A 164 15.62 -7.78 -13.34
CA THR A 164 17.04 -7.49 -13.44
C THR A 164 17.28 -5.99 -13.35
N GLN A 165 18.39 -5.62 -12.76
CA GLN A 165 18.85 -4.22 -12.68
C GLN A 165 20.16 -4.04 -13.43
N GLU A 166 20.33 -2.89 -14.06
CA GLU A 166 21.61 -2.51 -14.65
C GLU A 166 22.42 -1.68 -13.65
N ILE A 167 23.52 -2.23 -13.17
CA ILE A 167 24.44 -1.57 -12.24
C ILE A 167 25.84 -1.52 -12.91
N ASP A 168 26.37 -0.34 -13.06
CA ASP A 168 27.68 -0.11 -13.71
C ASP A 168 27.82 -0.75 -15.11
N GLY A 169 26.73 -0.71 -15.90
CA GLY A 169 26.70 -1.28 -17.24
C GLY A 169 26.67 -2.82 -17.28
N LYS A 170 26.38 -3.47 -16.14
CA LYS A 170 26.19 -4.93 -16.05
C LYS A 170 24.78 -5.24 -15.60
N ILE A 171 24.18 -6.23 -16.26
CA ILE A 171 22.87 -6.75 -15.84
C ILE A 171 23.09 -7.63 -14.62
N MET A 172 22.43 -7.27 -13.51
CA MET A 172 22.49 -7.96 -12.23
C MET A 172 21.13 -8.58 -11.92
N GLU A 173 21.16 -9.79 -11.37
CA GLU A 173 19.97 -10.47 -10.84
C GLU A 173 19.95 -10.39 -9.31
N PRO A 174 18.76 -10.33 -8.68
CA PRO A 174 18.68 -10.37 -7.23
C PRO A 174 19.16 -11.73 -6.72
N MET A 175 19.99 -11.72 -5.68
CA MET A 175 20.51 -12.93 -5.06
C MET A 175 20.18 -12.94 -3.57
N GLU A 176 19.63 -14.03 -3.09
CA GLU A 176 19.31 -14.21 -1.67
C GLU A 176 20.23 -15.26 -1.05
N LYS A 177 20.77 -14.95 0.13
CA LYS A 177 21.58 -15.88 0.91
C LYS A 177 20.68 -16.57 1.93
N VAL A 178 20.43 -17.85 1.74
CA VAL A 178 19.60 -18.68 2.63
C VAL A 178 20.48 -19.56 3.49
N PHE A 179 20.22 -19.59 4.80
CA PHE A 179 20.81 -20.55 5.72
C PHE A 179 19.75 -21.64 5.99
N LEU A 180 20.12 -22.88 5.75
CA LEU A 180 19.30 -24.06 6.06
C LEU A 180 19.87 -24.70 7.33
N ASP A 181 19.08 -24.77 8.38
CA ASP A 181 19.38 -25.49 9.63
C ASP A 181 18.87 -26.92 9.58
#